data_5b0c6da57abf05533a111a8dc0a38405
#
_entry.id   5b0c6da57abf05533a111a8dc0a38405
#
_cell.length_a   1.000
_cell.length_b   1.000
_cell.length_c   1.000
_cell.angle_alpha   90.00
_cell.angle_beta   90.00
_cell.angle_gamma   90.00
#
_symmetry.space_group_name_H-M   'P 1'
#
loop_
_entity.id
_entity.type
_entity.pdbx_description
1 polymer ?
#
loop_
_entity_poly.entity_id
_entity_poly.type
_entity_poly.pdbx_seq_one_letter_code
_entity_poly.pdbx_strand_id
1 'polypeptide(L)'
;KRGDYMYDPSKQYRCTIIRGKSQKEMDDLLPAYAKVIDEICPCSHQDFETLFNEAFKRYLPESERIKKTLDNHRTEISGKLFGMYYFAEDGMVYESERTQKYLEDNDQPAFFKDICFKMQFPNGMQKVSTTVAKRVEDEISVRPNAFVLKLLQIAQTAGVTITKKALGYYVLNSLDVLQGHANPYEVLEAIVKDQKDGIEHDISVPGKASSYTHQHINEQINYLELANLIRVTEDKRVILNPNESEAISLFTSVYKDKPEFDVYEYDLGNAEIRKEFQFKWDAYYARLSQYAQNFKTSSVALLFEEKKSIEETKKSRVNLTEFGDEGETLVYNYEKSRVAAYNTRLANKVLSLGKTRGIGYDIQSVIAEPGDEAEFVKYIEVKSTKRLTSPDLSDPLWVDSLNITRNEWIAAQQHKEYYAIYRVFFTREGATVFVINNVAEKIKDGRIQVTPMTYRVDFSNSSVDKEIPIRNEES
;
A
#
# COMPACT_ATOMS: atom_id res chain seq x y z
N LYS A 1 -25.11 0.66 -34.61
CA LYS A 1 -24.35 -0.45 -35.25
C LYS A 1 -23.13 -0.67 -34.35
N ARG A 2 -23.15 -1.71 -33.48
CA ARG A 2 -21.92 -2.19 -32.82
C ARG A 2 -21.05 -2.76 -33.94
N GLY A 3 -20.05 -2.03 -34.39
CA GLY A 3 -18.98 -2.59 -35.21
C GLY A 3 -18.19 -3.54 -34.31
N ASP A 4 -18.04 -4.79 -34.75
CA ASP A 4 -17.09 -5.73 -34.14
C ASP A 4 -15.67 -5.19 -34.40
N TYR A 5 -15.19 -4.34 -33.50
CA TYR A 5 -13.78 -3.88 -33.51
C TYR A 5 -12.93 -5.03 -32.99
N MET A 6 -12.44 -5.85 -33.92
CA MET A 6 -11.51 -6.93 -33.60
C MET A 6 -10.18 -6.33 -33.10
N TYR A 7 -9.51 -7.07 -32.21
CA TYR A 7 -8.13 -6.82 -31.81
C TYR A 7 -7.23 -6.65 -33.02
N ASP A 8 -6.58 -5.50 -33.11
CA ASP A 8 -5.63 -5.17 -34.17
C ASP A 8 -4.20 -5.23 -33.62
N PRO A 9 -3.41 -6.28 -33.92
CA PRO A 9 -2.06 -6.41 -33.38
C PRO A 9 -1.09 -5.34 -33.87
N SER A 10 -1.43 -4.56 -34.90
CA SER A 10 -0.65 -3.41 -35.33
C SER A 10 -0.84 -2.18 -34.45
N LYS A 11 -1.88 -2.15 -33.61
CA LYS A 11 -2.23 -1.04 -32.72
C LYS A 11 -2.28 -1.43 -31.27
N GLN A 12 -2.50 -2.71 -30.99
CA GLN A 12 -2.72 -3.23 -29.66
C GLN A 12 -1.62 -4.20 -29.25
N TYR A 13 -1.09 -4.00 -28.06
CA TYR A 13 -0.05 -4.81 -27.47
C TYR A 13 -0.43 -5.24 -26.06
N ARG A 14 -0.53 -6.54 -25.81
CA ARG A 14 -0.84 -7.04 -24.47
C ARG A 14 0.35 -6.98 -23.55
N CYS A 15 0.44 -5.92 -22.74
CA CYS A 15 1.45 -5.78 -21.72
C CYS A 15 1.07 -6.58 -20.46
N THR A 16 1.66 -7.77 -20.32
CA THR A 16 1.42 -8.64 -19.16
C THR A 16 2.19 -8.13 -17.94
N ILE A 17 1.59 -8.25 -16.76
CA ILE A 17 2.23 -7.96 -15.47
C ILE A 17 2.07 -9.14 -14.52
N ILE A 18 2.82 -9.18 -13.43
CA ILE A 18 2.54 -10.06 -12.31
C ILE A 18 1.27 -9.55 -11.64
N ARG A 19 0.33 -10.46 -11.38
CA ARG A 19 -0.92 -10.12 -10.71
C ARG A 19 -0.75 -10.26 -9.21
N GLY A 20 -1.16 -9.25 -8.49
CA GLY A 20 -1.25 -9.27 -7.03
C GLY A 20 -2.52 -9.97 -6.55
N LYS A 21 -3.07 -9.45 -5.50
CA LYS A 21 -4.30 -9.90 -4.86
C LYS A 21 -5.32 -8.75 -4.82
N SER A 22 -6.55 -9.02 -4.39
CA SER A 22 -7.54 -7.98 -4.18
C SER A 22 -7.07 -6.93 -3.17
N GLN A 23 -7.68 -5.75 -3.18
CA GLN A 23 -7.30 -4.67 -2.24
C GLN A 23 -7.39 -5.13 -0.79
N LYS A 24 -8.49 -5.82 -0.40
CA LYS A 24 -8.67 -6.34 0.95
C LYS A 24 -7.58 -7.37 1.31
N GLU A 25 -7.27 -8.31 0.41
CA GLU A 25 -6.20 -9.28 0.65
C GLU A 25 -4.83 -8.59 0.76
N MET A 26 -4.56 -7.55 -0.04
CA MET A 26 -3.30 -6.81 0.02
C MET A 26 -3.13 -6.06 1.33
N ASP A 27 -4.20 -5.52 1.88
CA ASP A 27 -4.19 -4.84 3.17
C ASP A 27 -3.72 -5.76 4.32
N ASP A 28 -3.95 -7.05 4.21
CA ASP A 28 -3.54 -8.03 5.22
C ASP A 28 -2.20 -8.72 4.86
N LEU A 29 -1.95 -8.98 3.57
CA LEU A 29 -0.76 -9.70 3.11
C LEU A 29 0.50 -8.83 3.08
N LEU A 30 0.39 -7.54 2.73
CA LEU A 30 1.56 -6.67 2.69
C LEU A 30 2.27 -6.56 4.05
N PRO A 31 1.56 -6.29 5.16
CA PRO A 31 2.17 -6.35 6.50
C PRO A 31 2.78 -7.73 6.81
N ALA A 32 2.11 -8.81 6.42
CA ALA A 32 2.60 -10.16 6.64
C ALA A 32 3.92 -10.44 5.91
N TYR A 33 4.02 -10.04 4.62
CA TYR A 33 5.28 -10.15 3.89
C TYR A 33 6.41 -9.37 4.54
N ALA A 34 6.17 -8.10 4.87
CA ALA A 34 7.18 -7.24 5.46
C ALA A 34 7.73 -7.84 6.77
N LYS A 35 6.84 -8.32 7.63
CA LYS A 35 7.20 -8.93 8.92
C LYS A 35 7.96 -10.24 8.78
N VAL A 36 7.54 -11.10 7.85
CA VAL A 36 8.25 -12.35 7.58
C VAL A 36 9.66 -12.08 7.08
N ILE A 37 9.82 -11.12 6.16
CA ILE A 37 11.12 -10.76 5.60
C ILE A 37 12.03 -10.15 6.67
N ASP A 38 11.53 -9.23 7.49
CA ASP A 38 12.25 -8.64 8.62
C ASP A 38 12.70 -9.71 9.65
N GLU A 39 11.84 -10.71 9.90
CA GLU A 39 12.14 -11.79 10.85
C GLU A 39 13.27 -12.71 10.38
N ILE A 40 13.34 -12.99 9.06
CA ILE A 40 14.25 -14.00 8.51
C ILE A 40 15.51 -13.42 7.88
N CYS A 41 15.51 -12.14 7.47
CA CYS A 41 16.65 -11.49 6.83
C CYS A 41 17.53 -10.76 7.87
N PRO A 42 18.85 -10.74 7.67
CA PRO A 42 19.58 -11.40 6.59
C PRO A 42 19.71 -12.92 6.81
N CYS A 43 19.63 -13.69 5.72
CA CYS A 43 19.84 -15.13 5.78
C CYS A 43 20.55 -15.64 4.50
N SER A 44 21.02 -16.90 4.51
CA SER A 44 21.64 -17.47 3.33
C SER A 44 20.62 -17.68 2.21
N HIS A 45 21.07 -17.56 0.95
CA HIS A 45 20.23 -17.87 -0.21
C HIS A 45 19.64 -19.30 -0.16
N GLN A 46 20.41 -20.24 0.39
CA GLN A 46 19.98 -21.65 0.48
C GLN A 46 18.84 -21.86 1.48
N ASP A 47 18.83 -21.11 2.58
CA ASP A 47 17.84 -21.25 3.66
C ASP A 47 16.58 -20.42 3.43
N PHE A 48 16.67 -19.36 2.61
CA PHE A 48 15.60 -18.35 2.44
C PHE A 48 14.25 -18.97 2.08
N GLU A 49 14.20 -19.94 1.15
CA GLU A 49 12.93 -20.58 0.77
C GLU A 49 12.28 -21.27 1.96
N THR A 50 13.07 -22.04 2.71
CA THR A 50 12.58 -22.80 3.86
C THR A 50 12.10 -21.87 4.97
N LEU A 51 12.92 -20.86 5.32
CA LEU A 51 12.60 -19.89 6.36
C LEU A 51 11.34 -19.09 6.00
N PHE A 52 11.26 -18.57 4.78
CA PHE A 52 10.09 -17.82 4.33
C PHE A 52 8.82 -18.66 4.36
N ASN A 53 8.87 -19.86 3.78
CA ASN A 53 7.71 -20.73 3.68
C ASN A 53 7.20 -21.14 5.07
N GLU A 54 8.09 -21.48 6.02
CA GLU A 54 7.69 -21.83 7.38
C GLU A 54 7.09 -20.62 8.14
N ALA A 55 7.73 -19.46 8.06
CA ALA A 55 7.25 -18.28 8.73
C ALA A 55 5.92 -17.76 8.11
N PHE A 56 5.75 -17.84 6.80
CA PHE A 56 4.57 -17.31 6.12
C PHE A 56 3.31 -18.18 6.27
N LYS A 57 3.45 -19.48 6.55
CA LYS A 57 2.30 -20.40 6.76
C LYS A 57 1.29 -19.89 7.79
N ARG A 58 1.74 -19.17 8.82
CA ARG A 58 0.85 -18.64 9.88
C ARG A 58 -0.18 -17.63 9.37
N TYR A 59 0.08 -16.99 8.23
CA TYR A 59 -0.82 -16.01 7.58
C TYR A 59 -1.74 -16.63 6.53
N LEU A 60 -1.68 -17.93 6.31
CA LEU A 60 -2.48 -18.64 5.31
C LEU A 60 -3.38 -19.70 5.96
N PRO A 61 -4.60 -19.88 5.44
CA PRO A 61 -5.44 -21.01 5.82
C PRO A 61 -4.73 -22.33 5.44
N GLU A 62 -5.01 -23.42 6.16
CA GLU A 62 -4.35 -24.72 5.94
C GLU A 62 -4.44 -25.20 4.49
N SER A 63 -5.57 -24.98 3.83
CA SER A 63 -5.80 -25.38 2.43
C SER A 63 -4.86 -24.67 1.43
N GLU A 64 -4.29 -23.54 1.79
CA GLU A 64 -3.38 -22.75 0.95
C GLU A 64 -1.90 -22.95 1.28
N ARG A 65 -1.56 -23.71 2.33
CA ARG A 65 -0.17 -23.96 2.77
C ARG A 65 0.58 -24.97 1.89
N ILE A 66 0.28 -24.99 0.61
CA ILE A 66 0.93 -25.86 -0.38
C ILE A 66 2.12 -25.15 -1.03
N LYS A 67 3.14 -25.90 -1.43
CA LYS A 67 4.38 -25.36 -1.99
C LYS A 67 4.13 -24.33 -3.11
N LYS A 68 3.27 -24.65 -4.07
CA LYS A 68 2.96 -23.77 -5.20
C LYS A 68 2.42 -22.40 -4.76
N THR A 69 1.54 -22.38 -3.77
CA THR A 69 0.98 -21.11 -3.22
C THR A 69 2.06 -20.33 -2.49
N LEU A 70 2.82 -20.99 -1.63
CA LEU A 70 3.93 -20.37 -0.89
C LEU A 70 4.99 -19.79 -1.84
N ASP A 71 5.40 -20.54 -2.87
CA ASP A 71 6.33 -20.07 -3.89
C ASP A 71 5.79 -18.84 -4.66
N ASN A 72 4.48 -18.80 -4.94
CA ASN A 72 3.87 -17.64 -5.57
C ASN A 72 3.94 -16.40 -4.66
N HIS A 73 3.62 -16.54 -3.38
CA HIS A 73 3.72 -15.45 -2.41
C HIS A 73 5.17 -14.98 -2.25
N ARG A 74 6.12 -15.92 -2.09
CA ARG A 74 7.53 -15.60 -1.94
C ARG A 74 8.12 -14.97 -3.20
N THR A 75 8.05 -15.69 -4.34
CA THR A 75 8.82 -15.32 -5.54
C THR A 75 8.11 -14.29 -6.40
N GLU A 76 6.80 -14.49 -6.69
CA GLU A 76 6.11 -13.63 -7.65
C GLU A 76 5.62 -12.35 -6.98
N ILE A 77 4.99 -12.43 -5.80
CA ILE A 77 4.36 -11.26 -5.18
C ILE A 77 5.37 -10.48 -4.34
N SER A 78 5.86 -11.04 -3.23
CA SER A 78 6.75 -10.28 -2.34
C SER A 78 8.13 -9.99 -2.98
N GLY A 79 8.65 -10.92 -3.79
CA GLY A 79 9.92 -10.74 -4.49
C GLY A 79 9.80 -9.85 -5.72
N LYS A 80 9.31 -10.42 -6.83
CA LYS A 80 9.36 -9.74 -8.14
C LYS A 80 8.43 -8.53 -8.25
N LEU A 81 7.18 -8.66 -7.78
CA LEU A 81 6.20 -7.58 -7.89
C LEU A 81 6.49 -6.43 -6.94
N PHE A 82 6.79 -6.75 -5.68
CA PHE A 82 6.96 -5.75 -4.64
C PHE A 82 8.43 -5.40 -4.34
N GLY A 83 9.38 -6.24 -4.75
CA GLY A 83 10.81 -6.01 -4.51
C GLY A 83 11.11 -5.84 -3.02
N MET A 84 10.52 -6.68 -2.17
CA MET A 84 10.63 -6.54 -0.72
C MET A 84 11.94 -7.10 -0.16
N TYR A 85 12.64 -7.89 -0.94
CA TYR A 85 13.97 -8.44 -0.63
C TYR A 85 14.79 -8.57 -1.92
N TYR A 86 16.07 -8.76 -1.78
CA TYR A 86 16.98 -8.99 -2.91
C TYR A 86 18.09 -9.98 -2.55
N PHE A 87 18.60 -10.65 -3.57
CA PHE A 87 19.74 -11.54 -3.45
C PHE A 87 21.03 -10.75 -3.72
N ALA A 88 21.98 -10.81 -2.79
CA ALA A 88 23.25 -10.12 -2.88
C ALA A 88 24.37 -11.02 -3.39
N GLU A 89 25.47 -10.42 -3.87
CA GLU A 89 26.64 -11.13 -4.42
C GLU A 89 27.37 -11.99 -3.38
N ASP A 90 27.22 -11.67 -2.11
CA ASP A 90 27.80 -12.41 -0.99
C ASP A 90 27.08 -13.73 -0.65
N GLY A 91 26.03 -14.07 -1.43
CA GLY A 91 25.21 -15.27 -1.21
C GLY A 91 24.16 -15.12 -0.14
N MET A 92 23.92 -13.90 0.35
CA MET A 92 22.90 -13.58 1.34
C MET A 92 21.65 -12.97 0.69
N VAL A 93 20.54 -13.05 1.42
CA VAL A 93 19.29 -12.36 1.11
C VAL A 93 19.08 -11.26 2.14
N TYR A 94 18.82 -10.06 1.67
CA TYR A 94 18.56 -8.90 2.50
C TYR A 94 17.16 -8.36 2.25
N GLU A 95 16.56 -7.79 3.27
CA GLU A 95 15.34 -7.00 3.10
C GLU A 95 15.63 -5.73 2.29
N SER A 96 14.65 -5.24 1.56
CA SER A 96 14.79 -4.05 0.73
C SER A 96 14.57 -2.75 1.53
N GLU A 97 15.12 -1.64 1.04
CA GLU A 97 14.86 -0.30 1.60
C GLU A 97 13.35 0.01 1.66
N ARG A 98 12.57 -0.49 0.68
CA ARG A 98 11.11 -0.33 0.63
C ARG A 98 10.42 -1.07 1.78
N THR A 99 10.89 -2.27 2.12
CA THR A 99 10.36 -3.05 3.25
C THR A 99 10.67 -2.36 4.56
N GLN A 100 11.91 -1.90 4.76
CA GLN A 100 12.32 -1.14 5.94
C GLN A 100 11.46 0.10 6.14
N LYS A 101 11.32 0.91 5.07
CA LYS A 101 10.49 2.11 5.13
C LYS A 101 9.02 1.81 5.44
N TYR A 102 8.48 0.74 4.87
CA TYR A 102 7.09 0.34 5.17
C TYR A 102 6.92 -0.07 6.64
N LEU A 103 7.87 -0.81 7.20
CA LEU A 103 7.85 -1.21 8.61
C LEU A 103 7.98 0.00 9.57
N GLU A 104 8.70 1.04 9.15
CA GLU A 104 8.82 2.29 9.91
C GLU A 104 7.53 3.11 9.86
N ASP A 105 7.00 3.34 8.65
CA ASP A 105 5.90 4.30 8.41
C ASP A 105 4.51 3.67 8.59
N ASN A 106 4.37 2.36 8.38
CA ASN A 106 3.09 1.65 8.29
C ASN A 106 2.09 2.32 7.33
N ASP A 107 2.62 2.90 6.24
CA ASP A 107 1.86 3.61 5.20
C ASP A 107 1.81 2.77 3.92
N GLN A 108 0.76 1.96 3.80
CA GLN A 108 0.58 1.08 2.65
C GLN A 108 0.38 1.84 1.33
N PRO A 109 -0.43 2.92 1.24
CA PRO A 109 -0.49 3.70 0.02
C PRO A 109 0.86 4.29 -0.39
N ALA A 110 1.71 4.73 0.55
CA ALA A 110 3.05 5.21 0.24
C ALA A 110 3.94 4.11 -0.36
N PHE A 111 3.85 2.88 0.16
CA PHE A 111 4.51 1.72 -0.41
C PHE A 111 4.11 1.49 -1.87
N PHE A 112 2.81 1.54 -2.19
CA PHE A 112 2.33 1.38 -3.56
C PHE A 112 2.64 2.58 -4.45
N LYS A 113 2.72 3.80 -3.92
CA LYS A 113 3.21 4.97 -4.68
C LYS A 113 4.63 4.74 -5.17
N ASP A 114 5.53 4.23 -4.32
CA ASP A 114 6.91 3.93 -4.70
C ASP A 114 6.98 2.84 -5.79
N ILE A 115 6.22 1.75 -5.64
CA ILE A 115 6.09 0.71 -6.67
C ILE A 115 5.59 1.30 -8.00
N CYS A 116 4.49 2.06 -7.96
CA CYS A 116 3.91 2.67 -9.14
C CYS A 116 4.85 3.65 -9.82
N PHE A 117 5.66 4.39 -9.04
CA PHE A 117 6.62 5.34 -9.57
C PHE A 117 7.78 4.63 -10.31
N LYS A 118 8.27 3.52 -9.75
CA LYS A 118 9.34 2.70 -10.38
C LYS A 118 8.83 1.77 -11.47
N MET A 119 7.50 1.62 -11.62
CA MET A 119 6.94 0.77 -12.67
C MET A 119 7.26 1.30 -14.06
N GLN A 120 7.93 0.47 -14.83
CA GLN A 120 8.34 0.74 -16.20
C GLN A 120 8.15 -0.48 -17.08
N PHE A 121 8.11 -0.28 -18.39
CA PHE A 121 8.22 -1.33 -19.37
C PHE A 121 9.30 -0.95 -20.41
N PRO A 122 10.22 -1.89 -20.74
CA PRO A 122 10.42 -3.22 -20.16
C PRO A 122 10.89 -3.16 -18.70
N ASN A 123 10.75 -4.27 -17.98
CA ASN A 123 11.26 -4.44 -16.61
C ASN A 123 11.74 -5.88 -16.39
N GLY A 124 12.45 -6.14 -15.30
CA GLY A 124 12.98 -7.46 -14.95
C GLY A 124 12.04 -8.35 -14.12
N MET A 125 10.76 -7.96 -13.95
CA MET A 125 9.81 -8.73 -13.11
C MET A 125 9.37 -10.05 -13.75
N GLN A 126 9.50 -10.18 -15.06
CA GLN A 126 9.07 -11.35 -15.81
C GLN A 126 10.22 -12.10 -16.44
N LYS A 127 9.95 -13.24 -17.05
CA LYS A 127 10.98 -14.09 -17.63
C LYS A 127 11.79 -13.33 -18.69
N VAL A 128 13.06 -13.10 -18.40
CA VAL A 128 13.95 -12.25 -19.21
C VAL A 128 14.15 -12.81 -20.61
N SER A 129 14.41 -14.13 -20.74
CA SER A 129 14.70 -14.77 -22.03
C SER A 129 13.51 -14.83 -23.03
N THR A 130 12.31 -14.46 -22.59
CA THR A 130 11.11 -14.49 -23.44
C THR A 130 10.33 -13.19 -23.37
N THR A 131 9.72 -12.88 -22.22
CA THR A 131 8.80 -11.74 -22.10
C THR A 131 9.54 -10.41 -22.16
N VAL A 132 10.67 -10.28 -21.46
CA VAL A 132 11.45 -9.04 -21.46
C VAL A 132 12.16 -8.84 -22.79
N ALA A 133 12.82 -9.90 -23.30
CA ALA A 133 13.48 -9.85 -24.62
C ALA A 133 12.48 -9.47 -25.73
N LYS A 134 11.26 -10.03 -25.72
CA LYS A 134 10.23 -9.68 -26.69
C LYS A 134 9.80 -8.22 -26.62
N ARG A 135 9.71 -7.64 -25.39
CA ARG A 135 9.41 -6.21 -25.23
C ARG A 135 10.52 -5.32 -25.79
N VAL A 136 11.78 -5.73 -25.65
CA VAL A 136 12.91 -5.02 -26.25
C VAL A 136 12.86 -5.09 -27.78
N GLU A 137 12.57 -6.27 -28.37
CA GLU A 137 12.36 -6.43 -29.81
C GLU A 137 11.20 -5.58 -30.33
N ASP A 138 10.12 -5.44 -29.54
CA ASP A 138 8.94 -4.67 -29.89
C ASP A 138 9.07 -3.17 -29.56
N GLU A 139 10.28 -2.71 -29.19
CA GLU A 139 10.63 -1.31 -28.92
C GLU A 139 9.78 -0.66 -27.79
N ILE A 140 9.32 -1.46 -26.82
CA ILE A 140 8.52 -0.96 -25.69
C ILE A 140 9.38 -0.12 -24.74
N SER A 141 8.99 1.16 -24.51
CA SER A 141 9.73 2.07 -23.64
C SER A 141 8.78 3.09 -23.00
N VAL A 142 8.24 2.79 -21.82
CA VAL A 142 7.23 3.65 -21.17
C VAL A 142 7.27 3.55 -19.65
N ARG A 143 6.85 4.64 -18.98
CA ARG A 143 6.42 4.70 -17.56
C ARG A 143 4.89 4.74 -17.52
N PRO A 144 4.21 3.59 -17.47
CA PRO A 144 2.76 3.52 -17.72
C PRO A 144 1.93 4.31 -16.71
N ASN A 145 2.31 4.27 -15.43
CA ASN A 145 1.58 4.96 -14.36
C ASN A 145 1.71 6.48 -14.47
N ALA A 146 2.89 7.00 -14.80
CA ALA A 146 3.10 8.42 -15.04
C ALA A 146 2.28 8.90 -16.25
N PHE A 147 2.23 8.10 -17.31
CA PHE A 147 1.42 8.40 -18.49
C PHE A 147 -0.08 8.44 -18.16
N VAL A 148 -0.60 7.42 -17.47
CA VAL A 148 -2.00 7.34 -17.04
C VAL A 148 -2.39 8.56 -16.19
N LEU A 149 -1.59 8.90 -15.18
CA LEU A 149 -1.88 10.03 -14.30
C LEU A 149 -1.83 11.37 -15.06
N LYS A 150 -0.91 11.52 -16.03
CA LYS A 150 -0.86 12.70 -16.88
C LYS A 150 -2.09 12.82 -17.78
N LEU A 151 -2.51 11.72 -18.40
CA LEU A 151 -3.73 11.69 -19.21
C LEU A 151 -4.96 12.06 -18.39
N LEU A 152 -5.12 11.48 -17.18
CA LEU A 152 -6.23 11.81 -16.28
C LEU A 152 -6.22 13.29 -15.86
N GLN A 153 -5.02 13.86 -15.61
CA GLN A 153 -4.88 15.28 -15.24
C GLN A 153 -5.36 16.22 -16.36
N ILE A 154 -4.93 15.96 -17.60
CA ILE A 154 -5.37 16.79 -18.74
C ILE A 154 -6.83 16.55 -19.08
N ALA A 155 -7.34 15.33 -18.97
CA ALA A 155 -8.74 15.01 -19.19
C ALA A 155 -9.65 15.71 -18.17
N GLN A 156 -9.26 15.72 -16.89
CA GLN A 156 -9.99 16.46 -15.85
C GLN A 156 -10.06 17.97 -16.16
N THR A 157 -8.94 18.55 -16.59
CA THR A 157 -8.90 19.98 -16.97
C THR A 157 -9.79 20.28 -18.19
N ALA A 158 -9.88 19.32 -19.12
CA ALA A 158 -10.73 19.41 -20.32
C ALA A 158 -12.20 19.04 -20.07
N GLY A 159 -12.57 18.59 -18.87
CA GLY A 159 -13.92 18.11 -18.56
C GLY A 159 -14.28 16.79 -19.26
N VAL A 160 -13.27 15.99 -19.64
CA VAL A 160 -13.44 14.71 -20.33
C VAL A 160 -13.42 13.55 -19.35
N THR A 161 -14.42 12.68 -19.43
CA THR A 161 -14.51 11.48 -18.62
C THR A 161 -13.69 10.34 -19.23
N ILE A 162 -12.81 9.75 -18.43
CA ILE A 162 -12.02 8.58 -18.81
C ILE A 162 -12.54 7.36 -18.05
N THR A 163 -12.86 6.30 -18.77
CA THR A 163 -13.28 5.03 -18.18
C THR A 163 -12.10 4.06 -18.08
N LYS A 164 -12.27 3.05 -17.23
CA LYS A 164 -11.33 1.93 -17.10
C LYS A 164 -11.08 1.22 -18.44
N LYS A 165 -12.14 1.06 -19.25
CA LYS A 165 -12.08 0.48 -20.60
C LYS A 165 -11.25 1.35 -21.55
N ALA A 166 -11.45 2.67 -21.49
CA ALA A 166 -10.67 3.62 -22.29
C ALA A 166 -9.17 3.59 -21.92
N LEU A 167 -8.82 3.57 -20.64
CA LEU A 167 -7.42 3.39 -20.22
C LEU A 167 -6.82 2.10 -20.75
N GLY A 168 -7.59 1.01 -20.72
CA GLY A 168 -7.16 -0.27 -21.26
C GLY A 168 -6.79 -0.21 -22.74
N TYR A 169 -7.65 0.38 -23.57
CA TYR A 169 -7.47 0.43 -25.01
C TYR A 169 -6.47 1.50 -25.45
N TYR A 170 -6.67 2.75 -25.01
CA TYR A 170 -5.89 3.89 -25.52
C TYR A 170 -4.51 4.05 -24.86
N VAL A 171 -4.26 3.38 -23.70
CA VAL A 171 -3.00 3.53 -22.96
C VAL A 171 -2.33 2.19 -22.69
N LEU A 172 -2.93 1.34 -21.84
CA LEU A 172 -2.24 0.18 -21.27
C LEU A 172 -1.99 -0.96 -22.27
N ASN A 173 -2.72 -0.98 -23.39
CA ASN A 173 -2.51 -1.89 -24.51
C ASN A 173 -2.29 -1.16 -25.84
N SER A 174 -2.15 0.15 -25.86
CA SER A 174 -1.81 0.89 -27.08
C SER A 174 -0.35 0.70 -27.43
N LEU A 175 -0.06 0.15 -28.61
CA LEU A 175 1.33 -0.05 -29.06
C LEU A 175 2.07 1.27 -29.17
N ASP A 176 1.47 2.31 -29.76
CA ASP A 176 2.08 3.62 -29.91
C ASP A 176 2.44 4.25 -28.55
N VAL A 177 1.57 4.11 -27.55
CA VAL A 177 1.85 4.60 -26.19
C VAL A 177 2.99 3.81 -25.55
N LEU A 178 2.94 2.48 -25.67
CA LEU A 178 3.92 1.59 -25.06
C LEU A 178 5.32 1.75 -25.70
N GLN A 179 5.38 2.13 -26.97
CA GLN A 179 6.64 2.47 -27.68
C GLN A 179 7.07 3.93 -27.48
N GLY A 180 6.29 4.73 -26.74
CA GLY A 180 6.59 6.14 -26.49
C GLY A 180 6.35 7.06 -27.71
N HIS A 181 5.64 6.59 -28.73
CA HIS A 181 5.35 7.36 -29.94
C HIS A 181 4.17 8.33 -29.76
N ALA A 182 3.18 7.99 -28.94
CA ALA A 182 2.06 8.86 -28.63
C ALA A 182 2.23 9.59 -27.31
N ASN A 183 1.73 10.83 -27.23
CA ASN A 183 1.70 11.60 -25.97
C ASN A 183 0.27 11.67 -25.38
N PRO A 184 0.10 12.04 -24.10
CA PRO A 184 -1.21 12.07 -23.44
C PRO A 184 -2.22 13.02 -24.09
N TYR A 185 -1.80 14.07 -24.78
CA TYR A 185 -2.71 15.01 -25.46
C TYR A 185 -3.30 14.40 -26.72
N GLU A 186 -2.48 13.75 -27.53
CA GLU A 186 -2.93 13.01 -28.72
C GLU A 186 -3.89 11.88 -28.36
N VAL A 187 -3.59 11.18 -27.27
CA VAL A 187 -4.47 10.12 -26.73
C VAL A 187 -5.81 10.72 -26.29
N LEU A 188 -5.81 11.88 -25.62
CA LEU A 188 -7.05 12.55 -25.22
C LEU A 188 -7.88 12.97 -26.43
N GLU A 189 -7.24 13.53 -27.46
CA GLU A 189 -7.91 13.93 -28.72
C GLU A 189 -8.58 12.73 -29.39
N ALA A 190 -7.90 11.58 -29.44
CA ALA A 190 -8.46 10.34 -29.98
C ALA A 190 -9.69 9.87 -29.17
N ILE A 191 -9.60 9.87 -27.82
CA ILE A 191 -10.72 9.53 -26.94
C ILE A 191 -11.91 10.47 -27.18
N VAL A 192 -11.68 11.78 -27.23
CA VAL A 192 -12.74 12.80 -27.43
C VAL A 192 -13.41 12.63 -28.79
N LYS A 193 -12.62 12.36 -29.85
CA LYS A 193 -13.14 12.09 -31.18
C LYS A 193 -14.06 10.88 -31.19
N ASP A 194 -13.58 9.76 -30.67
CA ASP A 194 -14.34 8.52 -30.65
C ASP A 194 -15.61 8.62 -29.78
N GLN A 195 -15.53 9.34 -28.64
CA GLN A 195 -16.72 9.64 -27.83
C GLN A 195 -17.77 10.45 -28.60
N LYS A 196 -17.36 11.46 -29.37
CA LYS A 196 -18.26 12.26 -30.22
C LYS A 196 -18.89 11.43 -31.34
N ASP A 197 -18.09 10.53 -31.90
CA ASP A 197 -18.52 9.65 -33.03
C ASP A 197 -19.32 8.42 -32.51
N GLY A 198 -19.47 8.27 -31.17
CA GLY A 198 -20.16 7.13 -30.55
C GLY A 198 -19.41 5.80 -30.74
N ILE A 199 -18.10 5.86 -30.93
CA ILE A 199 -17.24 4.69 -31.13
C ILE A 199 -16.77 4.17 -29.78
N GLU A 200 -17.03 2.91 -29.48
CA GLU A 200 -16.45 2.19 -28.36
C GLU A 200 -15.50 1.10 -28.87
N HIS A 201 -14.29 1.14 -28.39
CA HIS A 201 -13.29 0.10 -28.67
C HIS A 201 -13.34 -1.01 -27.63
N ASP A 202 -13.08 -2.23 -28.09
CA ASP A 202 -12.88 -3.39 -27.22
C ASP A 202 -11.45 -3.94 -27.42
N ILE A 203 -10.87 -4.42 -26.35
CA ILE A 203 -9.57 -5.10 -26.33
C ILE A 203 -9.74 -6.62 -26.35
N SER A 204 -10.92 -7.10 -26.67
CA SER A 204 -11.23 -8.52 -26.69
C SER A 204 -10.42 -9.21 -27.79
N VAL A 205 -9.60 -10.17 -27.37
CA VAL A 205 -8.86 -11.08 -28.25
C VAL A 205 -9.66 -12.37 -28.36
N PRO A 206 -9.74 -13.00 -29.53
CA PRO A 206 -10.43 -14.27 -29.67
C PRO A 206 -9.97 -15.33 -28.67
N GLY A 207 -10.92 -16.06 -28.07
CA GLY A 207 -10.65 -17.13 -27.11
C GLY A 207 -10.32 -16.69 -25.68
N LYS A 208 -9.67 -17.57 -24.91
CA LYS A 208 -9.35 -17.34 -23.48
C LYS A 208 -8.40 -16.17 -23.21
N ALA A 209 -7.68 -15.69 -24.23
CA ALA A 209 -6.72 -14.59 -24.09
C ALA A 209 -7.40 -13.26 -23.69
N SER A 210 -8.67 -13.04 -24.04
CA SER A 210 -9.41 -11.82 -23.69
C SER A 210 -9.52 -11.62 -22.16
N SER A 211 -9.89 -12.66 -21.42
CA SER A 211 -10.02 -12.56 -19.97
C SER A 211 -8.70 -12.19 -19.28
N TYR A 212 -7.58 -12.71 -19.76
CA TYR A 212 -6.25 -12.37 -19.24
C TYR A 212 -5.88 -10.91 -19.53
N THR A 213 -6.21 -10.40 -20.71
CA THR A 213 -5.95 -9.00 -21.06
C THR A 213 -6.68 -8.06 -20.10
N HIS A 214 -7.97 -8.29 -19.87
CA HIS A 214 -8.75 -7.51 -18.91
C HIS A 214 -8.21 -7.61 -17.48
N GLN A 215 -7.74 -8.79 -17.06
CA GLN A 215 -7.13 -8.96 -15.73
C GLN A 215 -5.85 -8.13 -15.58
N HIS A 216 -4.96 -8.10 -16.58
CA HIS A 216 -3.74 -7.29 -16.52
C HIS A 216 -4.02 -5.78 -16.50
N ILE A 217 -5.04 -5.31 -17.22
CA ILE A 217 -5.48 -3.92 -17.16
C ILE A 217 -6.03 -3.60 -15.77
N ASN A 218 -6.91 -4.47 -15.26
CA ASN A 218 -7.50 -4.29 -13.94
C ASN A 218 -6.43 -4.20 -12.85
N GLU A 219 -5.38 -5.03 -12.91
CA GLU A 219 -4.29 -5.01 -11.95
C GLU A 219 -3.46 -3.72 -12.01
N GLN A 220 -3.12 -3.23 -13.19
CA GLN A 220 -2.38 -1.97 -13.31
C GLN A 220 -3.17 -0.79 -12.73
N ILE A 221 -4.48 -0.76 -12.96
CA ILE A 221 -5.36 0.26 -12.36
C ILE A 221 -5.49 0.05 -10.84
N ASN A 222 -5.58 -1.20 -10.38
CA ASN A 222 -5.65 -1.54 -8.96
C ASN A 222 -4.42 -1.06 -8.18
N TYR A 223 -3.22 -1.13 -8.75
CA TYR A 223 -2.01 -0.60 -8.08
C TYR A 223 -2.08 0.91 -7.90
N LEU A 224 -2.63 1.66 -8.84
CA LEU A 224 -2.86 3.10 -8.68
C LEU A 224 -3.94 3.40 -7.63
N GLU A 225 -4.95 2.53 -7.48
CA GLU A 225 -5.93 2.63 -6.40
C GLU A 225 -5.31 2.30 -5.03
N LEU A 226 -4.47 1.24 -4.94
CA LEU A 226 -3.70 0.88 -3.75
C LEU A 226 -2.75 2.00 -3.34
N ALA A 227 -2.17 2.70 -4.31
CA ALA A 227 -1.36 3.90 -4.10
C ALA A 227 -2.18 5.13 -3.68
N ASN A 228 -3.50 5.02 -3.59
CA ASN A 228 -4.43 6.11 -3.27
C ASN A 228 -4.46 7.28 -4.29
N LEU A 229 -3.83 7.11 -5.46
CA LEU A 229 -3.69 8.17 -6.47
C LEU A 229 -4.96 8.38 -7.30
N ILE A 230 -5.77 7.33 -7.44
CA ILE A 230 -7.01 7.34 -8.21
C ILE A 230 -8.16 6.64 -7.45
N ARG A 231 -9.38 6.84 -7.95
CA ARG A 231 -10.57 6.06 -7.61
C ARG A 231 -11.24 5.56 -8.89
N VAL A 232 -11.73 4.33 -8.84
CA VAL A 232 -12.63 3.80 -9.86
C VAL A 232 -14.05 3.86 -9.30
N THR A 233 -14.92 4.64 -9.95
CA THR A 233 -16.31 4.81 -9.54
C THR A 233 -17.16 3.59 -9.93
N GLU A 234 -18.39 3.49 -9.41
CA GLU A 234 -19.31 2.38 -9.74
C GLU A 234 -19.60 2.27 -11.25
N ASP A 235 -19.71 3.40 -11.94
CA ASP A 235 -19.89 3.49 -13.38
C ASP A 235 -18.57 3.35 -14.18
N LYS A 236 -17.50 2.89 -13.51
CA LYS A 236 -16.19 2.58 -14.09
C LYS A 236 -15.41 3.77 -14.63
N ARG A 237 -15.77 4.99 -14.24
CA ARG A 237 -14.92 6.17 -14.47
C ARG A 237 -13.68 6.10 -13.58
N VAL A 238 -12.58 6.63 -14.07
CA VAL A 238 -11.32 6.73 -13.31
C VAL A 238 -11.05 8.20 -13.01
N ILE A 239 -10.97 8.55 -11.75
CA ILE A 239 -10.78 9.92 -11.27
C ILE A 239 -9.52 10.03 -10.42
N LEU A 240 -8.82 11.16 -10.52
CA LEU A 240 -7.68 11.47 -9.66
C LEU A 240 -8.14 11.78 -8.24
N ASN A 241 -7.33 11.39 -7.26
CA ASN A 241 -7.52 11.83 -5.89
C ASN A 241 -6.90 13.22 -5.70
N PRO A 242 -7.69 14.30 -5.55
CA PRO A 242 -7.16 15.67 -5.44
C PRO A 242 -6.32 15.88 -4.17
N ASN A 243 -6.52 15.07 -3.13
CA ASN A 243 -5.75 15.15 -1.89
C ASN A 243 -4.35 14.55 -2.03
N GLU A 244 -4.05 13.88 -3.15
CA GLU A 244 -2.73 13.36 -3.53
C GLU A 244 -2.06 14.19 -4.62
N SER A 245 -2.48 15.45 -4.81
CA SER A 245 -2.00 16.34 -5.89
C SER A 245 -0.48 16.50 -5.90
N GLU A 246 0.19 16.53 -4.75
CA GLU A 246 1.64 16.62 -4.66
C GLU A 246 2.32 15.36 -5.22
N ALA A 247 1.89 14.17 -4.79
CA ALA A 247 2.39 12.91 -5.32
C ALA A 247 2.10 12.79 -6.82
N ILE A 248 0.86 13.09 -7.26
CA ILE A 248 0.47 13.07 -8.67
C ILE A 248 1.37 14.01 -9.50
N SER A 249 1.71 15.19 -8.98
CA SER A 249 2.61 16.13 -9.66
C SER A 249 4.01 15.54 -9.90
N LEU A 250 4.55 14.78 -8.96
CA LEU A 250 5.82 14.08 -9.12
C LEU A 250 5.76 13.04 -10.25
N PHE A 251 4.71 12.23 -10.31
CA PHE A 251 4.50 11.30 -11.42
C PHE A 251 4.38 12.00 -12.75
N THR A 252 3.56 13.05 -12.81
CA THR A 252 3.29 13.76 -14.08
C THR A 252 4.45 14.62 -14.53
N SER A 253 5.45 14.91 -13.71
CA SER A 253 6.68 15.61 -14.11
C SER A 253 7.60 14.73 -14.96
N VAL A 254 7.56 13.41 -14.75
CA VAL A 254 8.47 12.44 -15.39
C VAL A 254 7.82 11.61 -16.50
N TYR A 255 6.61 11.94 -16.96
CA TYR A 255 5.89 11.10 -17.94
C TYR A 255 6.55 11.01 -19.31
N LYS A 256 7.41 11.99 -19.65
CA LYS A 256 8.21 12.01 -20.89
C LYS A 256 9.59 11.36 -20.73
N ASP A 257 10.01 11.12 -19.51
CA ASP A 257 11.33 10.61 -19.24
C ASP A 257 11.40 9.14 -19.63
N LYS A 258 12.53 8.74 -20.17
CA LYS A 258 12.83 7.33 -20.38
C LYS A 258 12.72 6.56 -19.06
N PRO A 259 12.43 5.26 -19.11
CA PRO A 259 12.58 4.39 -17.95
C PRO A 259 13.93 4.58 -17.27
N GLU A 260 13.91 4.64 -15.92
CA GLU A 260 15.11 4.92 -15.12
C GLU A 260 16.13 3.79 -15.23
N PHE A 261 15.68 2.54 -15.28
CA PHE A 261 16.53 1.39 -15.53
C PHE A 261 16.51 1.07 -17.04
N ASP A 262 17.60 1.38 -17.73
CA ASP A 262 17.69 1.16 -19.18
C ASP A 262 17.93 -0.31 -19.50
N VAL A 263 16.85 -1.03 -19.89
CA VAL A 263 16.92 -2.44 -20.28
C VAL A 263 17.62 -2.62 -21.62
N TYR A 264 17.67 -1.58 -22.45
CA TYR A 264 18.28 -1.63 -23.78
C TYR A 264 19.83 -1.64 -23.77
N GLU A 265 20.44 -1.37 -22.61
CA GLU A 265 21.89 -1.51 -22.43
C GLU A 265 22.36 -2.98 -22.38
N TYR A 266 21.41 -3.95 -22.29
CA TYR A 266 21.72 -5.37 -22.08
C TYR A 266 21.42 -6.20 -23.33
N ASP A 267 22.39 -6.99 -23.79
CA ASP A 267 22.16 -8.04 -24.80
C ASP A 267 21.43 -9.25 -24.16
N LEU A 268 20.11 -9.20 -24.17
CA LEU A 268 19.29 -10.25 -23.60
C LEU A 268 19.31 -11.56 -24.40
N GLY A 269 19.97 -11.62 -25.56
CA GLY A 269 20.26 -12.84 -26.29
C GLY A 269 21.27 -13.72 -25.57
N ASN A 270 22.22 -13.11 -24.83
CA ASN A 270 23.28 -13.79 -24.10
C ASN A 270 22.78 -14.27 -22.69
N ALA A 271 23.06 -15.54 -22.36
CA ALA A 271 22.62 -16.15 -21.10
C ALA A 271 23.32 -15.54 -19.86
N GLU A 272 24.61 -15.20 -19.96
CA GLU A 272 25.33 -14.59 -18.82
C GLU A 272 24.89 -13.13 -18.61
N ILE A 273 24.68 -12.38 -19.69
CA ILE A 273 24.15 -11.01 -19.60
C ILE A 273 22.72 -11.01 -18.98
N ARG A 274 21.88 -12.03 -19.29
CA ARG A 274 20.56 -12.14 -18.63
C ARG A 274 20.65 -12.34 -17.12
N LYS A 275 21.65 -13.08 -16.63
CA LYS A 275 21.88 -13.25 -15.19
C LYS A 275 22.32 -11.94 -14.54
N GLU A 276 23.27 -11.26 -15.17
CA GLU A 276 23.75 -9.94 -14.73
C GLU A 276 22.60 -8.93 -14.71
N PHE A 277 21.82 -8.87 -15.78
CA PHE A 277 20.62 -8.04 -15.89
C PHE A 277 19.64 -8.28 -14.73
N GLN A 278 19.29 -9.55 -14.48
CA GLN A 278 18.33 -9.88 -13.41
C GLN A 278 18.85 -9.41 -12.05
N PHE A 279 20.12 -9.66 -11.78
CA PHE A 279 20.76 -9.25 -10.55
C PHE A 279 20.74 -7.72 -10.36
N LYS A 280 21.13 -6.98 -11.41
CA LYS A 280 21.12 -5.51 -11.39
C LYS A 280 19.70 -4.94 -11.29
N TRP A 281 18.73 -5.59 -11.96
CA TRP A 281 17.33 -5.21 -11.86
C TRP A 281 16.82 -5.39 -10.41
N ASP A 282 17.06 -6.54 -9.81
CA ASP A 282 16.60 -6.83 -8.46
C ASP A 282 17.18 -5.84 -7.44
N ALA A 283 18.47 -5.55 -7.54
CA ALA A 283 19.15 -4.55 -6.71
C ALA A 283 18.62 -3.12 -6.94
N TYR A 284 18.38 -2.73 -8.19
CA TYR A 284 17.74 -1.45 -8.51
C TYR A 284 16.32 -1.37 -7.95
N TYR A 285 15.53 -2.42 -8.17
CA TYR A 285 14.12 -2.42 -7.81
C TYR A 285 13.89 -2.48 -6.29
N ALA A 286 14.80 -3.07 -5.53
CA ALA A 286 14.79 -3.13 -4.08
C ALA A 286 15.06 -1.77 -3.40
N ARG A 287 15.70 -0.82 -4.10
CA ARG A 287 15.93 0.53 -3.59
C ARG A 287 14.69 1.39 -3.69
N LEU A 288 14.57 2.35 -2.81
CA LEU A 288 13.53 3.38 -2.89
C LEU A 288 13.71 4.28 -4.12
N SER A 289 12.61 4.81 -4.63
CA SER A 289 12.67 5.90 -5.60
C SER A 289 13.18 7.19 -4.94
N GLN A 290 13.72 8.09 -5.73
CA GLN A 290 14.19 9.40 -5.26
C GLN A 290 13.11 10.24 -4.56
N TYR A 291 11.83 9.94 -4.82
CA TYR A 291 10.67 10.65 -4.25
C TYR A 291 9.96 9.88 -3.13
N ALA A 292 10.49 8.76 -2.68
CA ALA A 292 9.84 7.92 -1.66
C ALA A 292 9.48 8.68 -0.37
N GLN A 293 10.29 9.65 0.02
CA GLN A 293 10.02 10.50 1.19
C GLN A 293 8.84 11.46 0.99
N ASN A 294 8.50 11.77 -0.25
CA ASN A 294 7.38 12.65 -0.61
C ASN A 294 6.04 11.89 -0.76
N PHE A 295 6.08 10.55 -0.70
CA PHE A 295 4.89 9.72 -0.92
C PHE A 295 4.05 9.47 0.32
N LYS A 296 4.38 10.11 1.45
CA LYS A 296 3.62 9.96 2.69
C LYS A 296 2.14 10.31 2.48
N THR A 297 1.25 9.43 2.93
CA THR A 297 -0.20 9.58 2.80
C THR A 297 -0.78 10.23 4.06
N SER A 298 -1.59 11.27 3.92
CA SER A 298 -2.35 11.80 5.04
C SER A 298 -3.65 11.00 5.25
N SER A 299 -4.17 10.97 6.48
CA SER A 299 -5.46 10.33 6.78
C SER A 299 -6.60 10.97 5.99
N VAL A 300 -6.55 12.29 5.78
CA VAL A 300 -7.52 13.04 4.97
C VAL A 300 -7.50 12.59 3.50
N ALA A 301 -6.33 12.22 2.96
CA ALA A 301 -6.23 11.74 1.58
C ALA A 301 -6.93 10.38 1.38
N LEU A 302 -7.05 9.56 2.41
CA LEU A 302 -7.79 8.30 2.38
C LEU A 302 -9.30 8.52 2.30
N LEU A 303 -9.83 9.57 2.93
CA LEU A 303 -11.27 9.86 3.03
C LEU A 303 -11.86 10.52 1.77
N PHE A 304 -11.11 10.61 0.66
CA PHE A 304 -11.59 11.25 -0.57
C PHE A 304 -12.88 10.60 -1.08
N GLU A 305 -13.93 11.42 -1.21
CA GLU A 305 -15.18 11.10 -1.89
C GLU A 305 -15.40 12.08 -3.06
N GLU A 306 -15.93 11.62 -4.19
CA GLU A 306 -16.15 12.44 -5.40
C GLU A 306 -17.02 13.68 -5.14
N LYS A 307 -17.90 13.64 -4.13
CA LYS A 307 -18.92 14.67 -3.86
C LYS A 307 -18.52 15.73 -2.83
N LYS A 308 -17.41 15.55 -2.10
CA LYS A 308 -16.96 16.54 -1.11
C LYS A 308 -16.09 17.60 -1.75
N SER A 309 -16.49 18.87 -1.58
CA SER A 309 -15.77 20.01 -2.18
C SER A 309 -14.40 20.23 -1.51
N ILE A 310 -13.47 20.80 -2.28
CA ILE A 310 -12.10 21.15 -1.86
C ILE A 310 -12.06 22.08 -0.63
N GLU A 311 -13.15 22.80 -0.32
CA GLU A 311 -13.23 23.73 0.81
C GLU A 311 -13.33 23.03 2.17
N GLU A 312 -14.00 21.86 2.26
CA GLU A 312 -14.13 21.11 3.50
C GLU A 312 -12.79 20.44 3.91
N THR A 313 -12.00 20.06 2.92
CA THR A 313 -10.68 19.45 3.12
C THR A 313 -9.64 20.40 3.73
N LYS A 314 -9.80 21.72 3.52
CA LYS A 314 -8.89 22.74 4.08
C LYS A 314 -9.11 22.96 5.59
N LYS A 315 -10.32 22.78 6.09
CA LYS A 315 -10.64 22.98 7.51
C LYS A 315 -10.05 21.89 8.42
N SER A 316 -9.91 20.65 7.93
CA SER A 316 -9.31 19.56 8.72
C SER A 316 -7.78 19.60 8.79
N ARG A 317 -7.11 20.38 7.92
CA ARG A 317 -5.63 20.53 7.96
C ARG A 317 -5.10 21.38 9.13
N VAL A 318 -5.94 22.15 9.81
CA VAL A 318 -5.49 23.19 10.74
C VAL A 318 -5.01 22.67 12.10
N ASN A 319 -5.35 21.43 12.50
CA ASN A 319 -5.07 20.93 13.85
C ASN A 319 -3.94 19.89 13.96
N LEU A 320 -3.22 19.58 12.86
CA LEU A 320 -2.23 18.48 12.82
C LEU A 320 -0.79 18.92 13.19
N THR A 321 -0.53 20.21 13.41
CA THR A 321 0.82 20.74 13.57
C THR A 321 1.41 20.61 14.98
N GLU A 322 0.60 20.33 15.99
CA GLU A 322 1.08 20.20 17.39
C GLU A 322 1.55 18.79 17.77
N PHE A 323 1.08 17.76 17.05
CA PHE A 323 1.35 16.35 17.33
C PHE A 323 2.23 15.75 16.21
N GLY A 324 3.16 14.90 16.60
CA GLY A 324 4.06 14.23 15.65
C GLY A 324 3.39 13.17 14.79
N ASP A 325 2.27 12.59 15.23
CA ASP A 325 1.52 11.51 14.58
C ASP A 325 0.02 11.82 14.59
N GLU A 326 -0.64 11.56 13.43
CA GLU A 326 -2.10 11.71 13.29
C GLU A 326 -2.86 10.78 14.24
N GLY A 327 -2.33 9.57 14.50
CA GLY A 327 -2.92 8.60 15.42
C GLY A 327 -2.87 9.07 16.87
N GLU A 328 -1.75 9.63 17.33
CA GLU A 328 -1.64 10.21 18.67
C GLU A 328 -2.64 11.35 18.86
N THR A 329 -2.76 12.23 17.87
CA THR A 329 -3.72 13.35 17.89
C THR A 329 -5.16 12.84 18.02
N LEU A 330 -5.51 11.83 17.24
CA LEU A 330 -6.84 11.23 17.24
C LEU A 330 -7.17 10.64 18.61
N VAL A 331 -6.28 9.81 19.15
CA VAL A 331 -6.47 9.14 20.44
C VAL A 331 -6.50 10.15 21.59
N TYR A 332 -5.61 11.16 21.57
CA TYR A 332 -5.61 12.23 22.56
C TYR A 332 -6.97 12.97 22.63
N ASN A 333 -7.51 13.37 21.48
CA ASN A 333 -8.80 14.06 21.41
C ASN A 333 -9.95 13.16 21.89
N TYR A 334 -9.94 11.89 21.48
CA TYR A 334 -10.90 10.90 21.95
C TYR A 334 -10.85 10.73 23.48
N GLU A 335 -9.67 10.49 24.05
CA GLU A 335 -9.50 10.32 25.51
C GLU A 335 -9.90 11.57 26.28
N LYS A 336 -9.55 12.75 25.79
CA LYS A 336 -9.93 14.02 26.39
C LYS A 336 -11.45 14.21 26.43
N SER A 337 -12.13 13.89 25.32
CA SER A 337 -13.60 13.96 25.24
C SER A 337 -14.26 12.90 26.12
N ARG A 338 -13.76 11.67 26.12
CA ARG A 338 -14.24 10.57 26.98
C ARG A 338 -14.16 10.93 28.45
N VAL A 339 -13.00 11.42 28.90
CA VAL A 339 -12.77 11.81 30.29
C VAL A 339 -13.61 13.02 30.65
N ALA A 340 -13.75 14.02 29.75
CA ALA A 340 -14.58 15.20 29.98
C ALA A 340 -16.07 14.86 30.14
N ALA A 341 -16.56 13.86 29.42
CA ALA A 341 -17.95 13.36 29.56
C ALA A 341 -18.24 12.75 30.93
N TYR A 342 -17.22 12.16 31.56
CA TYR A 342 -17.29 11.66 32.94
C TYR A 342 -17.12 12.80 33.94
N ASN A 343 -16.04 13.57 33.81
CA ASN A 343 -15.72 14.71 34.68
C ASN A 343 -14.84 15.72 33.94
N THR A 344 -15.37 16.90 33.65
CA THR A 344 -14.68 17.96 32.90
C THR A 344 -13.36 18.39 33.54
N ARG A 345 -13.22 18.32 34.87
CA ARG A 345 -11.97 18.69 35.56
C ARG A 345 -10.87 17.67 35.30
N LEU A 346 -11.21 16.39 35.13
CA LEU A 346 -10.25 15.33 34.85
C LEU A 346 -9.71 15.39 33.42
N ALA A 347 -10.41 16.01 32.48
CA ALA A 347 -9.93 16.19 31.11
C ALA A 347 -8.56 16.91 31.05
N ASN A 348 -8.24 17.74 32.05
CA ASN A 348 -6.93 18.40 32.15
C ASN A 348 -5.80 17.45 32.59
N LYS A 349 -6.12 16.23 33.05
CA LYS A 349 -5.14 15.20 33.39
C LYS A 349 -4.77 14.34 32.17
N VAL A 350 -5.45 14.51 31.05
CA VAL A 350 -5.09 13.86 29.76
C VAL A 350 -3.97 14.66 29.13
N LEU A 351 -2.79 14.04 29.03
CA LEU A 351 -1.55 14.68 28.58
C LEU A 351 -1.00 13.93 27.36
N SER A 352 -0.62 14.66 26.32
CA SER A 352 0.16 14.13 25.21
C SER A 352 1.63 14.20 25.55
N LEU A 353 2.32 13.06 25.51
CA LEU A 353 3.69 12.87 25.96
C LEU A 353 4.59 12.22 24.91
N GLY A 354 4.07 11.92 23.70
CA GLY A 354 4.79 11.23 22.62
C GLY A 354 6.11 11.88 22.20
N LYS A 355 6.29 13.19 22.49
CA LYS A 355 7.57 13.89 22.28
C LYS A 355 8.57 13.69 23.43
N THR A 356 8.17 13.08 24.53
CA THR A 356 9.02 12.84 25.70
C THR A 356 9.77 11.54 25.56
N ARG A 357 11.08 11.62 25.33
CA ARG A 357 11.90 10.43 25.09
C ARG A 357 11.96 9.54 26.34
N GLY A 358 11.79 8.25 26.14
CA GLY A 358 12.16 7.22 27.12
C GLY A 358 11.07 6.83 28.13
N ILE A 359 9.87 7.42 28.09
CA ILE A 359 8.80 7.11 29.05
C ILE A 359 8.03 5.83 28.68
N GLY A 360 8.00 5.43 27.40
CA GLY A 360 7.39 4.19 26.93
C GLY A 360 5.89 4.22 26.76
N TYR A 361 5.29 5.41 26.59
CA TYR A 361 3.89 5.63 26.19
C TYR A 361 3.70 7.05 25.63
N ASP A 362 2.68 7.24 24.82
CA ASP A 362 2.42 8.50 24.11
C ASP A 362 1.45 9.41 24.85
N ILE A 363 0.46 8.82 25.54
CA ILE A 363 -0.60 9.55 26.20
C ILE A 363 -0.76 9.04 27.63
N GLN A 364 -0.80 9.97 28.58
CA GLN A 364 -1.30 9.73 29.92
C GLN A 364 -2.75 10.16 29.98
N SER A 365 -3.64 9.26 30.38
CA SER A 365 -5.07 9.49 30.53
C SER A 365 -5.54 9.07 31.94
N VAL A 366 -6.84 9.01 32.14
CA VAL A 366 -7.47 8.60 33.39
C VAL A 366 -8.47 7.47 33.11
N ILE A 367 -8.49 6.45 33.97
CA ILE A 367 -9.57 5.49 34.00
C ILE A 367 -10.78 6.20 34.63
N ALA A 368 -11.73 6.57 33.78
CA ALA A 368 -12.92 7.30 34.17
C ALA A 368 -14.11 6.63 33.49
N GLU A 369 -14.76 5.73 34.21
CA GLU A 369 -15.98 5.05 33.78
C GLU A 369 -17.08 5.23 34.82
N PRO A 370 -18.37 5.17 34.43
CA PRO A 370 -19.45 5.28 35.39
C PRO A 370 -19.35 4.20 36.48
N GLY A 371 -19.30 4.63 37.75
CA GLY A 371 -19.16 3.74 38.90
C GLY A 371 -17.76 3.60 39.49
N ASP A 372 -16.75 4.20 38.89
CA ASP A 372 -15.41 4.24 39.46
C ASP A 372 -15.37 5.12 40.70
N GLU A 373 -14.88 4.57 41.84
CA GLU A 373 -14.72 5.31 43.09
C GLU A 373 -13.39 6.03 43.20
N ALA A 374 -12.43 5.66 42.38
CA ALA A 374 -11.06 6.21 42.42
C ALA A 374 -10.57 6.53 41.01
N GLU A 375 -9.75 7.58 40.92
CA GLU A 375 -9.11 7.98 39.69
C GLU A 375 -7.75 7.27 39.55
N PHE A 376 -7.64 6.36 38.57
CA PHE A 376 -6.39 5.72 38.22
C PHE A 376 -5.85 6.31 36.92
N VAL A 377 -4.53 6.43 36.86
CA VAL A 377 -3.83 6.85 35.63
C VAL A 377 -3.89 5.71 34.63
N LYS A 378 -4.13 6.04 33.36
CA LYS A 378 -4.04 5.13 32.22
C LYS A 378 -2.89 5.57 31.32
N TYR A 379 -2.01 4.64 30.99
CA TYR A 379 -0.87 4.85 30.11
C TYR A 379 -1.18 4.24 28.75
N ILE A 380 -1.11 5.02 27.68
CA ILE A 380 -1.54 4.62 26.36
C ILE A 380 -0.39 4.79 25.39
N GLU A 381 -0.01 3.69 24.75
CA GLU A 381 0.84 3.65 23.58
C GLU A 381 -0.03 3.66 22.33
N VAL A 382 0.29 4.47 21.34
CA VAL A 382 -0.46 4.60 20.10
C VAL A 382 0.34 4.05 18.92
N LYS A 383 -0.23 3.09 18.21
CA LYS A 383 0.37 2.53 16.99
C LYS A 383 -0.59 2.69 15.83
N SER A 384 -0.27 3.56 14.89
CA SER A 384 -1.14 3.83 13.73
C SER A 384 -0.66 3.11 12.46
N THR A 385 -1.61 2.88 11.55
CA THR A 385 -1.35 2.37 10.20
C THR A 385 -2.33 2.97 9.20
N LYS A 386 -1.92 3.08 7.96
CA LYS A 386 -2.75 3.53 6.84
C LYS A 386 -2.93 2.41 5.84
N ARG A 387 -4.18 2.09 5.54
CA ARG A 387 -4.58 1.03 4.61
C ARG A 387 -5.90 1.42 3.93
N LEU A 388 -6.33 0.69 2.92
CA LEU A 388 -7.53 1.07 2.17
C LEU A 388 -8.82 0.61 2.82
N THR A 389 -8.84 -0.57 3.42
CA THR A 389 -10.04 -1.20 3.97
C THR A 389 -9.93 -1.38 5.49
N SER A 390 -11.06 -1.39 6.18
CA SER A 390 -11.11 -1.67 7.61
C SER A 390 -10.76 -3.13 7.91
N PRO A 391 -10.04 -3.43 9.02
CA PRO A 391 -9.79 -4.79 9.46
C PRO A 391 -11.10 -5.49 9.84
N ASP A 392 -11.14 -6.80 9.62
CA ASP A 392 -12.31 -7.62 9.90
C ASP A 392 -12.05 -8.54 11.10
N LEU A 393 -12.46 -8.11 12.28
CA LEU A 393 -12.33 -8.90 13.51
C LEU A 393 -13.17 -10.20 13.52
N SER A 394 -14.11 -10.35 12.60
CA SER A 394 -14.88 -11.58 12.45
C SER A 394 -14.12 -12.69 11.75
N ASP A 395 -13.01 -12.37 11.05
CA ASP A 395 -12.13 -13.34 10.43
C ASP A 395 -11.28 -14.03 11.52
N PRO A 396 -11.43 -15.35 11.75
CA PRO A 396 -10.65 -16.06 12.76
C PRO A 396 -9.15 -16.18 12.42
N LEU A 397 -8.77 -15.92 11.17
CA LEU A 397 -7.38 -15.91 10.72
C LEU A 397 -6.76 -14.51 10.79
N TRP A 398 -7.56 -13.48 11.13
CA TRP A 398 -7.02 -12.14 11.20
C TRP A 398 -5.97 -12.02 12.31
N VAL A 399 -4.80 -11.58 11.92
CA VAL A 399 -3.66 -11.29 12.81
C VAL A 399 -3.06 -9.97 12.39
N ASP A 400 -2.88 -9.06 13.34
CA ASP A 400 -2.05 -7.87 13.14
C ASP A 400 -0.79 -7.98 13.99
N SER A 401 0.25 -7.28 13.59
CA SER A 401 1.52 -7.23 14.28
C SER A 401 2.02 -5.80 14.34
N LEU A 402 2.60 -5.42 15.45
CA LEU A 402 3.17 -4.10 15.66
C LEU A 402 4.53 -4.23 16.38
N ASN A 403 5.39 -3.24 16.14
CA ASN A 403 6.65 -3.15 16.82
C ASN A 403 6.49 -2.28 18.06
N ILE A 404 7.03 -2.74 19.18
CA ILE A 404 7.17 -1.95 20.40
C ILE A 404 8.64 -1.84 20.77
N THR A 405 9.04 -0.66 21.20
CA THR A 405 10.39 -0.39 21.66
C THR A 405 10.65 -1.04 23.04
N ARG A 406 11.92 -1.11 23.44
CA ARG A 406 12.28 -1.59 24.76
C ARG A 406 11.62 -0.78 25.89
N ASN A 407 11.51 0.54 25.74
CA ASN A 407 10.91 1.40 26.76
C ASN A 407 9.40 1.17 26.87
N GLU A 408 8.70 1.04 25.75
CA GLU A 408 7.28 0.69 25.69
C GLU A 408 7.02 -0.69 26.31
N TRP A 409 7.91 -1.67 26.03
CA TRP A 409 7.86 -2.98 26.65
C TRP A 409 8.02 -2.90 28.19
N ILE A 410 9.00 -2.15 28.66
CA ILE A 410 9.22 -1.95 30.10
C ILE A 410 8.00 -1.27 30.75
N ALA A 411 7.47 -0.23 30.11
CA ALA A 411 6.27 0.47 30.60
C ALA A 411 5.06 -0.47 30.69
N ALA A 412 4.83 -1.32 29.66
CA ALA A 412 3.76 -2.32 29.67
C ALA A 412 3.89 -3.31 30.83
N GLN A 413 5.12 -3.76 31.14
CA GLN A 413 5.38 -4.68 32.26
C GLN A 413 5.24 -4.00 33.63
N GLN A 414 5.57 -2.71 33.74
CA GLN A 414 5.49 -1.95 34.98
C GLN A 414 4.05 -1.54 35.31
N HIS A 415 3.31 -1.06 34.32
CA HIS A 415 1.98 -0.46 34.51
C HIS A 415 0.82 -1.47 34.39
N LYS A 416 1.07 -2.65 33.80
CA LYS A 416 0.12 -3.81 33.74
C LYS A 416 -1.30 -3.40 33.34
N GLU A 417 -2.28 -3.55 34.25
CA GLU A 417 -3.70 -3.21 34.03
C GLU A 417 -3.95 -1.74 33.69
N TYR A 418 -3.01 -0.87 33.98
CA TYR A 418 -3.09 0.56 33.66
C TYR A 418 -2.42 0.91 32.33
N TYR A 419 -1.83 -0.08 31.62
CA TYR A 419 -1.22 0.12 30.31
C TYR A 419 -2.08 -0.45 29.20
N ALA A 420 -2.28 0.32 28.13
CA ALA A 420 -3.00 -0.10 26.96
C ALA A 420 -2.26 0.28 25.68
N ILE A 421 -2.37 -0.54 24.65
CA ILE A 421 -2.03 -0.18 23.27
C ILE A 421 -3.31 0.18 22.53
N TYR A 422 -3.31 1.37 21.91
CA TYR A 422 -4.36 1.81 21.01
C TYR A 422 -3.87 1.68 19.57
N ARG A 423 -4.38 0.66 18.87
CA ARG A 423 -4.05 0.38 17.48
C ARG A 423 -5.00 1.13 16.56
N VAL A 424 -4.51 2.15 15.87
CA VAL A 424 -5.29 3.03 14.99
C VAL A 424 -5.16 2.58 13.55
N PHE A 425 -6.28 2.36 12.89
CA PHE A 425 -6.37 2.06 11.46
C PHE A 425 -7.03 3.23 10.75
N PHE A 426 -6.27 3.95 9.92
CA PHE A 426 -6.82 4.93 9.00
C PHE A 426 -7.16 4.25 7.68
N THR A 427 -8.41 4.37 7.25
CA THR A 427 -8.94 3.74 6.05
C THR A 427 -9.77 4.71 5.23
N ARG A 428 -10.27 4.27 4.08
CA ARG A 428 -11.22 5.04 3.25
C ARG A 428 -12.58 5.27 3.94
N GLU A 429 -12.91 4.46 4.93
CA GLU A 429 -14.18 4.54 5.67
C GLU A 429 -14.07 5.41 6.92
N GLY A 430 -12.86 5.81 7.31
CA GLY A 430 -12.58 6.58 8.51
C GLY A 430 -11.47 5.97 9.34
N ALA A 431 -11.42 6.36 10.61
CA ALA A 431 -10.48 5.81 11.57
C ALA A 431 -11.19 4.83 12.52
N THR A 432 -10.54 3.71 12.79
CA THR A 432 -10.97 2.71 13.78
C THR A 432 -9.84 2.48 14.77
N VAL A 433 -10.17 2.41 16.07
CA VAL A 433 -9.19 2.16 17.12
C VAL A 433 -9.50 0.83 17.82
N PHE A 434 -8.53 -0.06 17.83
CA PHE A 434 -8.59 -1.29 18.63
C PHE A 434 -7.81 -1.08 19.93
N VAL A 435 -8.48 -1.32 21.06
CA VAL A 435 -7.92 -1.14 22.38
C VAL A 435 -7.46 -2.49 22.95
N ILE A 436 -6.20 -2.58 23.32
CA ILE A 436 -5.58 -3.76 23.91
C ILE A 436 -5.13 -3.39 25.32
N ASN A 437 -6.00 -3.65 26.31
CA ASN A 437 -5.67 -3.40 27.72
C ASN A 437 -4.83 -4.53 28.31
N ASN A 438 -4.04 -4.23 29.32
CA ASN A 438 -3.26 -5.18 30.11
C ASN A 438 -2.44 -6.15 29.25
N VAL A 439 -1.58 -5.58 28.43
CA VAL A 439 -0.73 -6.32 27.47
C VAL A 439 0.09 -7.40 28.16
N ALA A 440 0.61 -7.09 29.36
CA ALA A 440 1.44 -8.03 30.14
C ALA A 440 0.69 -9.32 30.51
N GLU A 441 -0.58 -9.23 30.90
CA GLU A 441 -1.43 -10.39 31.23
C GLU A 441 -1.77 -11.19 29.98
N LYS A 442 -2.11 -10.52 28.88
CA LYS A 442 -2.44 -11.18 27.60
C LYS A 442 -1.27 -11.96 27.01
N ILE A 443 -0.03 -11.52 27.30
CA ILE A 443 1.17 -12.27 26.95
C ILE A 443 1.31 -13.51 27.86
N LYS A 444 1.09 -13.34 29.17
CA LYS A 444 1.20 -14.44 30.14
C LYS A 444 0.20 -15.57 29.86
N ASP A 445 -1.00 -15.23 29.40
CA ASP A 445 -2.05 -16.20 29.08
C ASP A 445 -2.02 -16.69 27.61
N GLY A 446 -1.05 -16.23 26.82
CA GLY A 446 -0.80 -16.69 25.45
C GLY A 446 -1.71 -16.09 24.37
N ARG A 447 -2.56 -15.09 24.71
CA ARG A 447 -3.38 -14.35 23.72
C ARG A 447 -2.54 -13.41 22.85
N ILE A 448 -1.38 -12.99 23.34
CA ILE A 448 -0.40 -12.18 22.61
C ILE A 448 0.91 -12.94 22.57
N GLN A 449 1.49 -13.07 21.38
CA GLN A 449 2.83 -13.60 21.19
C GLN A 449 3.84 -12.47 21.06
N VAL A 450 4.98 -12.60 21.70
CA VAL A 450 6.07 -11.63 21.64
C VAL A 450 7.32 -12.33 21.13
N THR A 451 7.87 -11.80 20.05
CA THR A 451 9.13 -12.27 19.49
C THR A 451 10.24 -11.28 19.87
N PRO A 452 11.26 -11.70 20.63
CA PRO A 452 12.29 -10.81 21.12
C PRO A 452 13.36 -10.53 20.04
N MET A 453 13.04 -9.68 19.07
CA MET A 453 14.07 -9.06 18.20
C MET A 453 14.01 -7.53 18.30
N THR A 454 12.85 -6.99 18.30
CA THR A 454 12.47 -5.63 18.67
C THR A 454 11.02 -5.67 19.18
N TYR A 455 10.70 -6.63 20.07
CA TYR A 455 9.37 -6.81 20.67
C TYR A 455 8.22 -6.65 19.68
N ARG A 456 8.15 -7.51 18.67
CA ARG A 456 6.99 -7.62 17.78
C ARG A 456 5.82 -8.20 18.56
N VAL A 457 4.67 -7.57 18.46
CA VAL A 457 3.43 -8.01 19.09
C VAL A 457 2.44 -8.40 18.00
N ASP A 458 2.10 -9.68 17.95
CA ASP A 458 1.03 -10.21 17.10
C ASP A 458 -0.23 -10.38 17.96
N PHE A 459 -1.35 -9.83 17.52
CA PHE A 459 -2.62 -9.95 18.23
C PHE A 459 -3.75 -10.34 17.28
N SER A 460 -4.73 -11.04 17.80
CA SER A 460 -5.93 -11.46 17.10
C SER A 460 -7.17 -10.77 17.70
N ASN A 461 -8.34 -11.07 17.15
CA ASN A 461 -9.62 -10.60 17.66
C ASN A 461 -9.83 -10.90 19.15
N SER A 462 -9.33 -12.01 19.67
CA SER A 462 -9.42 -12.37 21.09
C SER A 462 -8.65 -11.44 22.02
N SER A 463 -7.73 -10.61 21.50
CA SER A 463 -6.92 -9.67 22.25
C SER A 463 -7.50 -8.25 22.22
N VAL A 464 -8.47 -8.00 21.34
CA VAL A 464 -9.14 -6.70 21.22
C VAL A 464 -10.27 -6.62 22.23
N ASP A 465 -10.18 -5.68 23.16
CA ASP A 465 -11.20 -5.48 24.19
C ASP A 465 -12.36 -4.59 23.70
N LYS A 466 -12.04 -3.65 22.80
CA LYS A 466 -13.03 -2.70 22.29
C LYS A 466 -12.63 -2.19 20.93
N GLU A 467 -13.60 -2.12 20.04
CA GLU A 467 -13.52 -1.38 18.77
C GLU A 467 -14.19 -0.02 18.95
N ILE A 468 -13.51 1.04 18.52
CA ILE A 468 -14.03 2.41 18.57
C ILE A 468 -14.00 2.96 17.15
N PRO A 469 -15.15 3.00 16.45
CA PRO A 469 -15.26 3.71 15.20
C PRO A 469 -15.27 5.22 15.48
N ILE A 470 -14.22 5.92 15.02
CA ILE A 470 -14.14 7.37 15.16
C ILE A 470 -14.61 7.97 13.83
N ARG A 471 -15.86 8.44 13.83
CA ARG A 471 -16.41 9.22 12.73
C ARG A 471 -16.04 10.67 12.95
N ASN A 472 -15.64 11.37 11.90
CA ASN A 472 -15.52 12.82 11.96
C ASN A 472 -16.93 13.35 12.20
N GLU A 473 -17.20 13.85 13.42
CA GLU A 473 -18.45 14.59 13.66
C GLU A 473 -18.49 15.77 12.69
N GLU A 474 -19.54 15.81 11.90
CA GLU A 474 -19.89 16.97 11.10
C GLU A 474 -20.16 18.12 12.07
N SER A 475 -19.25 19.09 12.16
CA SER A 475 -19.46 20.37 12.83
C SER A 475 -19.83 21.43 11.85
#